data_a19423f8b269c0f77b218f678f0c86fe
#
_entry.id   a19423f8b269c0f77b218f678f0c86fe
#
_cell.length_a   1.000
_cell.length_b   1.000
_cell.length_c   1.000
_cell.angle_alpha   90.00
_cell.angle_beta   90.00
_cell.angle_gamma   90.00
#
_symmetry.space_group_name_H-M   'P 1'
#
loop_
_entity.id
_entity.type
_entity.pdbx_description
1 polymer ?
#
loop_
_entity_poly.entity_id
_entity_poly.type
_entity_poly.pdbx_seq_one_letter_code
_entity_poly.pdbx_strand_id
1 'polypeptide(L)'
;MKPRIAVFKFASCDGCQLQFLNAEDELLKLAELVDFAYFPEARSRAVEGPYDITFVEGSITTPEDARRIIRVREESRYLVTTGACATAGGIQALRNWADIEQYRRVVYPNPEFISTLSTSTPISEHIKVDFEIWGCPIDKHELLSVVRSLLSKARPALPSHSVCMECKRRGNVCVVVARAEPCLGPVTRTGCGALCPTFNRGCYGCFGPADDQNMESFVRLLAAQGITGADAVRRLRGINGYVRPWRETADAIGKTIK
;
A
#
# COMPACT_ATOMS: atom_id res chain seq x y z
N MET A 1 12.87 -8.07 -29.04
CA MET A 1 12.51 -8.95 -27.91
C MET A 1 11.48 -8.21 -27.09
N LYS A 2 10.41 -8.87 -26.63
CA LYS A 2 9.41 -8.24 -25.78
C LYS A 2 10.02 -7.92 -24.41
N PRO A 3 9.69 -6.77 -23.78
CA PRO A 3 10.06 -6.47 -22.40
C PRO A 3 9.54 -7.56 -21.46
N ARG A 4 10.36 -7.95 -20.48
CA ARG A 4 10.04 -9.01 -19.51
C ARG A 4 9.48 -8.38 -18.24
N ILE A 5 8.27 -8.78 -17.87
CA ILE A 5 7.61 -8.36 -16.63
C ILE A 5 7.60 -9.51 -15.62
N ALA A 6 7.89 -9.19 -14.36
CA ALA A 6 7.74 -10.09 -13.24
C ALA A 6 6.78 -9.51 -12.20
N VAL A 7 6.00 -10.37 -11.55
CA VAL A 7 5.12 -10.03 -10.43
C VAL A 7 5.44 -10.96 -9.27
N PHE A 8 6.02 -10.40 -8.21
CA PHE A 8 6.41 -11.14 -7.01
C PHE A 8 5.48 -10.85 -5.85
N LYS A 9 5.17 -11.92 -5.12
CA LYS A 9 4.37 -11.89 -3.90
C LYS A 9 5.24 -12.07 -2.66
N PHE A 10 4.96 -11.24 -1.66
CA PHE A 10 5.40 -11.38 -0.27
C PHE A 10 4.16 -11.46 0.64
N ALA A 11 4.28 -11.10 1.92
CA ALA A 11 3.13 -11.20 2.83
C ALA A 11 2.01 -10.20 2.45
N SER A 12 0.91 -10.71 1.89
CA SER A 12 -0.22 -9.92 1.39
C SER A 12 -1.49 -10.76 1.28
N CYS A 13 -2.60 -10.13 0.85
CA CYS A 13 -3.88 -10.79 0.54
C CYS A 13 -4.10 -11.01 -0.96
N ASP A 14 -3.11 -10.72 -1.82
CA ASP A 14 -3.13 -10.80 -3.29
C ASP A 14 -4.07 -9.81 -3.99
N GLY A 15 -4.72 -8.94 -3.26
CA GLY A 15 -5.68 -7.98 -3.82
C GLY A 15 -5.07 -7.07 -4.89
N CYS A 16 -3.78 -6.73 -4.77
CA CYS A 16 -3.10 -5.92 -5.77
C CYS A 16 -2.74 -6.73 -7.03
N GLN A 17 -2.40 -8.02 -6.90
CA GLN A 17 -2.19 -8.89 -8.05
C GLN A 17 -3.50 -9.13 -8.81
N LEU A 18 -4.62 -9.26 -8.08
CA LEU A 18 -5.95 -9.36 -8.71
C LEU A 18 -6.29 -8.12 -9.54
N GLN A 19 -5.74 -6.92 -9.25
CA GLN A 19 -5.96 -5.75 -10.09
C GLN A 19 -5.30 -5.86 -11.47
N PHE A 20 -4.21 -6.64 -11.61
CA PHE A 20 -3.68 -7.00 -12.94
C PHE A 20 -4.69 -7.86 -13.70
N LEU A 21 -5.27 -8.88 -13.04
CA LEU A 21 -6.22 -9.79 -13.68
C LEU A 21 -7.55 -9.08 -13.98
N ASN A 22 -8.00 -8.18 -13.11
CA ASN A 22 -9.20 -7.36 -13.31
C ASN A 22 -9.05 -6.32 -14.45
N ALA A 23 -7.85 -6.17 -15.03
CA ALA A 23 -7.68 -5.37 -16.23
C ALA A 23 -8.25 -6.06 -17.49
N GLU A 24 -8.57 -7.38 -17.39
CA GLU A 24 -9.29 -8.14 -18.42
C GLU A 24 -8.72 -7.92 -19.84
N ASP A 25 -9.47 -7.29 -20.74
CA ASP A 25 -9.05 -7.05 -22.13
C ASP A 25 -7.78 -6.21 -22.24
N GLU A 26 -7.56 -5.25 -21.34
CA GLU A 26 -6.32 -4.47 -21.28
C GLU A 26 -5.12 -5.33 -20.92
N LEU A 27 -5.30 -6.34 -20.05
CA LEU A 27 -4.24 -7.31 -19.73
C LEU A 27 -3.88 -8.16 -20.95
N LEU A 28 -4.87 -8.61 -21.72
CA LEU A 28 -4.64 -9.36 -22.97
C LEU A 28 -3.84 -8.53 -23.99
N LYS A 29 -4.23 -7.27 -24.19
CA LYS A 29 -3.49 -6.33 -25.06
C LYS A 29 -2.07 -6.09 -24.55
N LEU A 30 -1.89 -6.01 -23.23
CA LEU A 30 -0.56 -5.89 -22.64
C LEU A 30 0.29 -7.13 -22.88
N ALA A 31 -0.27 -8.33 -22.78
CA ALA A 31 0.42 -9.60 -23.07
C ALA A 31 0.88 -9.75 -24.52
N GLU A 32 0.26 -9.01 -25.46
CA GLU A 32 0.76 -8.90 -26.82
C GLU A 32 2.07 -8.08 -26.92
N LEU A 33 2.27 -7.13 -26.00
CA LEU A 33 3.40 -6.19 -26.00
C LEU A 33 4.56 -6.64 -25.13
N VAL A 34 4.29 -7.40 -24.04
CA VAL A 34 5.27 -7.82 -23.04
C VAL A 34 5.29 -9.34 -22.88
N ASP A 35 6.34 -9.88 -22.24
CA ASP A 35 6.38 -11.24 -21.73
C ASP A 35 6.27 -11.23 -20.20
N PHE A 36 5.19 -11.78 -19.66
CA PHE A 36 5.04 -12.01 -18.22
C PHE A 36 5.93 -13.19 -17.82
N ALA A 37 7.23 -12.94 -17.64
CA ALA A 37 8.23 -13.96 -17.37
C ALA A 37 8.03 -14.68 -16.03
N TYR A 38 7.53 -13.95 -15.01
CA TYR A 38 7.20 -14.48 -13.69
C TYR A 38 5.90 -13.85 -13.17
N PHE A 39 4.86 -14.63 -13.06
CA PHE A 39 3.57 -14.22 -12.46
C PHE A 39 2.79 -15.48 -12.04
N PRO A 40 3.10 -16.08 -10.88
CA PRO A 40 2.53 -17.36 -10.45
C PRO A 40 1.00 -17.38 -10.38
N GLU A 41 0.35 -16.26 -10.06
CA GLU A 41 -1.12 -16.16 -10.01
C GLU A 41 -1.78 -16.24 -11.40
N ALA A 42 -1.04 -15.93 -12.47
CA ALA A 42 -1.59 -15.89 -13.83
C ALA A 42 -1.04 -17.01 -14.73
N ARG A 43 0.10 -17.60 -14.43
CA ARG A 43 0.73 -18.63 -15.26
C ARG A 43 1.61 -19.58 -14.45
N SER A 44 1.64 -20.85 -14.85
CA SER A 44 2.46 -21.89 -14.22
C SER A 44 3.94 -21.85 -14.61
N ARG A 45 4.26 -21.30 -15.81
CA ARG A 45 5.65 -21.21 -16.27
C ARG A 45 6.32 -19.98 -15.66
N ALA A 46 7.38 -20.21 -14.89
CA ALA A 46 8.29 -19.19 -14.40
C ALA A 46 9.60 -19.19 -15.22
N VAL A 47 10.09 -18.00 -15.54
CA VAL A 47 11.37 -17.79 -16.22
C VAL A 47 12.21 -16.86 -15.36
N GLU A 48 13.42 -17.25 -15.04
CA GLU A 48 14.36 -16.46 -14.23
C GLU A 48 14.78 -15.17 -14.93
N GLY A 49 15.20 -14.19 -14.12
CA GLY A 49 15.63 -12.87 -14.56
C GLY A 49 16.75 -12.88 -15.62
N PRO A 50 17.21 -11.73 -16.06
CA PRO A 50 16.80 -10.41 -15.59
C PRO A 50 15.42 -9.97 -16.13
N TYR A 51 14.76 -9.04 -15.40
CA TYR A 51 13.45 -8.48 -15.75
C TYR A 51 13.56 -6.99 -16.07
N ASP A 52 12.79 -6.51 -17.05
CA ASP A 52 12.73 -5.10 -17.38
C ASP A 52 11.90 -4.31 -16.35
N ILE A 53 10.76 -4.88 -15.92
CA ILE A 53 9.87 -4.28 -14.92
C ILE A 53 9.45 -5.38 -13.94
N THR A 54 9.69 -5.14 -12.67
CA THR A 54 9.28 -6.03 -11.58
C THR A 54 8.26 -5.33 -10.69
N PHE A 55 7.10 -5.93 -10.53
CA PHE A 55 6.10 -5.52 -9.55
C PHE A 55 6.24 -6.40 -8.30
N VAL A 56 6.24 -5.75 -7.15
CA VAL A 56 6.35 -6.42 -5.85
C VAL A 56 5.15 -6.07 -5.00
N GLU A 57 4.35 -7.07 -4.65
CA GLU A 57 3.27 -6.98 -3.69
C GLU A 57 3.66 -7.63 -2.36
N GLY A 58 3.18 -7.05 -1.27
CA GLY A 58 3.36 -7.60 0.06
C GLY A 58 4.51 -6.98 0.86
N SER A 59 4.50 -7.23 2.15
CA SER A 59 5.47 -6.74 3.13
C SER A 59 6.50 -7.82 3.49
N ILE A 60 7.61 -7.40 4.06
CA ILE A 60 8.64 -8.31 4.58
C ILE A 60 8.27 -8.72 6.00
N THR A 61 8.06 -10.02 6.19
CA THR A 61 7.60 -10.58 7.45
C THR A 61 8.40 -11.78 7.95
N THR A 62 9.27 -12.32 7.10
CA THR A 62 10.15 -13.44 7.44
C THR A 62 11.61 -13.15 7.08
N PRO A 63 12.58 -13.82 7.73
CA PRO A 63 13.99 -13.72 7.33
C PRO A 63 14.25 -14.18 5.89
N GLU A 64 13.44 -15.11 5.37
CA GLU A 64 13.53 -15.59 3.99
C GLU A 64 13.08 -14.50 3.01
N ASP A 65 11.96 -13.81 3.30
CA ASP A 65 11.48 -12.68 2.50
C ASP A 65 12.55 -11.58 2.39
N ALA A 66 13.23 -11.27 3.51
CA ALA A 66 14.29 -10.26 3.55
C ALA A 66 15.49 -10.64 2.64
N ARG A 67 15.84 -11.91 2.56
CA ARG A 67 16.88 -12.38 1.62
C ARG A 67 16.38 -12.42 0.18
N ARG A 68 15.13 -12.84 -0.03
CA ARG A 68 14.54 -12.99 -1.35
C ARG A 68 14.38 -11.65 -2.06
N ILE A 69 13.97 -10.60 -1.35
CA ILE A 69 13.75 -9.27 -1.97
C ILE A 69 15.05 -8.66 -2.49
N ILE A 70 16.20 -8.94 -1.86
CA ILE A 70 17.51 -8.49 -2.34
C ILE A 70 17.79 -9.09 -3.73
N ARG A 71 17.62 -10.42 -3.91
CA ARG A 71 17.78 -11.09 -5.20
C ARG A 71 16.82 -10.55 -6.25
N VAL A 72 15.55 -10.34 -5.88
CA VAL A 72 14.55 -9.75 -6.77
C VAL A 72 14.99 -8.36 -7.25
N ARG A 73 15.61 -7.53 -6.37
CA ARG A 73 16.16 -6.23 -6.76
C ARG A 73 17.31 -6.36 -7.77
N GLU A 74 18.22 -7.27 -7.52
CA GLU A 74 19.40 -7.49 -8.39
C GLU A 74 19.00 -7.91 -9.81
N GLU A 75 17.93 -8.68 -9.95
CA GLU A 75 17.41 -9.16 -11.24
C GLU A 75 16.49 -8.14 -11.94
N SER A 76 16.19 -7.01 -11.33
CA SER A 76 15.18 -6.04 -11.80
C SER A 76 15.83 -4.76 -12.32
N ARG A 77 15.51 -4.37 -13.55
CA ARG A 77 15.88 -3.04 -14.06
C ARG A 77 15.07 -1.93 -13.40
N TYR A 78 13.74 -2.05 -13.39
CA TYR A 78 12.81 -1.19 -12.65
C TYR A 78 12.05 -2.04 -11.66
N LEU A 79 12.03 -1.64 -10.39
CA LEU A 79 11.27 -2.30 -9.34
C LEU A 79 10.19 -1.35 -8.82
N VAL A 80 8.94 -1.80 -8.92
CA VAL A 80 7.74 -1.07 -8.54
C VAL A 80 7.06 -1.81 -7.39
N THR A 81 6.86 -1.14 -6.26
CA THR A 81 6.04 -1.69 -5.18
C THR A 81 4.57 -1.41 -5.42
N THR A 82 3.70 -2.38 -5.12
CA THR A 82 2.27 -2.32 -5.35
C THR A 82 1.49 -2.55 -4.08
N GLY A 83 0.69 -1.56 -3.74
CA GLY A 83 -0.26 -1.60 -2.64
C GLY A 83 0.33 -1.31 -1.26
N ALA A 84 -0.56 -1.06 -0.31
CA ALA A 84 -0.25 -0.66 1.05
C ALA A 84 0.69 -1.65 1.78
N CYS A 85 0.63 -2.94 1.46
CA CYS A 85 1.52 -3.93 2.06
C CYS A 85 2.98 -3.68 1.67
N ALA A 86 3.25 -3.46 0.39
CA ALA A 86 4.60 -3.24 -0.13
C ALA A 86 5.14 -1.83 0.20
N THR A 87 4.27 -0.80 0.21
CA THR A 87 4.67 0.60 0.41
C THR A 87 4.69 1.03 1.87
N ALA A 88 3.89 0.38 2.75
CA ALA A 88 3.69 0.80 4.14
C ALA A 88 3.71 -0.34 5.16
N GLY A 89 4.05 -1.56 4.78
CA GLY A 89 3.94 -2.73 5.64
C GLY A 89 2.53 -3.30 5.78
N GLY A 90 1.50 -2.59 5.27
CA GLY A 90 0.11 -3.02 5.24
C GLY A 90 -0.56 -3.17 6.60
N ILE A 91 -1.72 -3.82 6.62
CA ILE A 91 -2.44 -4.13 7.85
C ILE A 91 -1.62 -5.05 8.77
N GLN A 92 -0.72 -5.87 8.23
CA GLN A 92 0.19 -6.74 8.96
C GLN A 92 1.12 -5.95 9.88
N ALA A 93 1.40 -4.67 9.54
CA ALA A 93 2.25 -3.79 10.35
C ALA A 93 1.59 -3.39 11.69
N LEU A 94 0.31 -3.71 11.92
CA LEU A 94 -0.32 -3.56 13.24
C LEU A 94 0.45 -4.33 14.33
N ARG A 95 1.08 -5.45 13.99
CA ARG A 95 1.91 -6.22 14.92
C ARG A 95 3.14 -5.45 15.42
N ASN A 96 3.60 -4.42 14.69
CA ASN A 96 4.77 -3.63 15.05
C ASN A 96 4.57 -2.82 16.36
N TRP A 97 3.33 -2.70 16.83
CA TRP A 97 2.97 -2.08 18.12
C TRP A 97 2.58 -3.10 19.19
N ALA A 98 2.84 -4.38 18.96
CA ALA A 98 2.46 -5.48 19.84
C ALA A 98 3.63 -6.44 20.07
N ASP A 99 3.51 -7.32 21.05
CA ASP A 99 4.43 -8.43 21.27
C ASP A 99 4.03 -9.62 20.39
N ILE A 100 4.74 -9.79 19.28
CA ILE A 100 4.45 -10.88 18.33
C ILE A 100 4.68 -12.26 18.95
N GLU A 101 5.63 -12.40 19.89
CA GLU A 101 5.90 -13.67 20.55
C GLU A 101 4.74 -14.09 21.44
N GLN A 102 4.10 -13.15 22.13
CA GLN A 102 2.90 -13.41 22.90
C GLN A 102 1.76 -13.88 21.99
N TYR A 103 1.51 -13.16 20.88
CA TYR A 103 0.47 -13.55 19.93
C TYR A 103 0.75 -14.91 19.30
N ARG A 104 1.99 -15.19 18.93
CA ARG A 104 2.39 -16.47 18.34
C ARG A 104 2.06 -17.65 19.27
N ARG A 105 2.32 -17.51 20.57
CA ARG A 105 2.01 -18.54 21.59
C ARG A 105 0.53 -18.73 21.81
N VAL A 106 -0.29 -17.68 21.67
CA VAL A 106 -1.74 -17.75 21.86
C VAL A 106 -2.44 -18.33 20.62
N VAL A 107 -1.97 -17.98 19.42
CA VAL A 107 -2.65 -18.32 18.17
C VAL A 107 -2.27 -19.71 17.64
N TYR A 108 -1.00 -20.11 17.81
CA TYR A 108 -0.48 -21.34 17.21
C TYR A 108 -0.21 -22.41 18.25
N PRO A 109 -0.73 -23.66 18.08
CA PRO A 109 -0.47 -24.78 18.97
C PRO A 109 1.03 -25.11 19.08
N ASN A 110 1.78 -24.96 17.98
CA ASN A 110 3.21 -25.25 17.91
C ASN A 110 3.95 -24.00 17.39
N PRO A 111 4.15 -22.97 18.23
CA PRO A 111 4.72 -21.70 17.83
C PRO A 111 6.17 -21.79 17.34
N GLU A 112 6.90 -22.83 17.71
CA GLU A 112 8.29 -23.10 17.30
C GLU A 112 8.43 -23.36 15.79
N PHE A 113 7.36 -23.81 15.11
CA PHE A 113 7.38 -24.03 13.67
C PHE A 113 7.15 -22.75 12.85
N ILE A 114 6.80 -21.65 13.53
CA ILE A 114 6.52 -20.38 12.86
C ILE A 114 7.78 -19.52 12.86
N SER A 115 8.42 -19.40 11.71
CA SER A 115 9.52 -18.45 11.50
C SER A 115 8.97 -17.10 11.05
N THR A 116 9.15 -16.05 11.85
CA THR A 116 8.68 -14.70 11.54
C THR A 116 9.61 -13.64 12.13
N LEU A 117 9.66 -12.47 11.49
CA LEU A 117 10.28 -11.28 12.06
C LEU A 117 9.34 -10.66 13.12
N SER A 118 9.91 -9.92 14.06
CA SER A 118 9.11 -9.16 15.05
C SER A 118 8.24 -8.08 14.39
N THR A 119 8.64 -7.60 13.22
CA THR A 119 7.97 -6.52 12.48
C THR A 119 7.51 -6.97 11.10
N SER A 120 6.54 -6.23 10.55
CA SER A 120 6.18 -6.23 9.13
C SER A 120 6.57 -4.88 8.56
N THR A 121 7.44 -4.88 7.57
CA THR A 121 8.06 -3.66 7.03
C THR A 121 7.82 -3.50 5.54
N PRO A 122 7.76 -2.27 5.02
CA PRO A 122 7.67 -2.01 3.60
C PRO A 122 8.96 -2.45 2.87
N ILE A 123 8.85 -2.67 1.59
CA ILE A 123 9.96 -3.12 0.72
C ILE A 123 11.10 -2.08 0.71
N SER A 124 10.78 -0.81 0.77
CA SER A 124 11.74 0.30 0.74
C SER A 124 12.70 0.35 1.95
N GLU A 125 12.37 -0.33 3.04
CA GLU A 125 13.30 -0.48 4.18
C GLU A 125 14.42 -1.52 3.92
N HIS A 126 14.28 -2.34 2.88
CA HIS A 126 15.23 -3.43 2.56
C HIS A 126 16.02 -3.19 1.27
N ILE A 127 15.43 -2.54 0.29
CA ILE A 127 16.01 -2.30 -1.02
C ILE A 127 15.59 -0.93 -1.58
N LYS A 128 16.33 -0.45 -2.59
CA LYS A 128 15.91 0.73 -3.36
C LYS A 128 14.72 0.38 -4.24
N VAL A 129 13.64 1.15 -4.10
CA VAL A 129 12.43 1.09 -4.94
C VAL A 129 12.50 2.22 -5.97
N ASP A 130 12.14 1.94 -7.23
CA ASP A 130 12.16 2.94 -8.31
C ASP A 130 10.85 3.70 -8.42
N PHE A 131 9.71 3.05 -8.11
CA PHE A 131 8.38 3.65 -8.11
C PHE A 131 7.43 2.92 -7.15
N GLU A 132 6.42 3.63 -6.65
CA GLU A 132 5.41 3.09 -5.73
C GLU A 132 4.00 3.34 -6.26
N ILE A 133 3.17 2.30 -6.30
CA ILE A 133 1.74 2.39 -6.56
C ILE A 133 1.01 2.14 -5.25
N TRP A 134 0.35 3.15 -4.73
CA TRP A 134 -0.35 3.12 -3.46
C TRP A 134 -1.78 2.61 -3.62
N GLY A 135 -2.30 1.96 -2.60
CA GLY A 135 -3.69 1.51 -2.56
C GLY A 135 -3.89 0.24 -1.75
N CYS A 136 -5.11 -0.02 -1.32
CA CYS A 136 -5.50 -1.28 -0.70
C CYS A 136 -6.92 -1.66 -1.17
N PRO A 137 -6.98 -2.34 -2.33
CA PRO A 137 -5.93 -2.58 -3.32
C PRO A 137 -5.57 -1.34 -4.15
N ILE A 138 -4.57 -1.46 -5.03
CA ILE A 138 -4.23 -0.44 -6.04
C ILE A 138 -5.36 -0.24 -7.04
N ASP A 139 -5.36 0.90 -7.73
CA ASP A 139 -6.25 1.11 -8.88
C ASP A 139 -5.66 0.54 -10.17
N LYS A 140 -6.45 -0.22 -10.94
CA LYS A 140 -6.00 -0.86 -12.18
C LYS A 140 -5.59 0.13 -13.27
N HIS A 141 -6.21 1.31 -13.32
CA HIS A 141 -5.88 2.33 -14.32
C HIS A 141 -4.55 3.01 -13.98
N GLU A 142 -4.27 3.24 -12.70
CA GLU A 142 -2.95 3.71 -12.23
C GLU A 142 -1.87 2.69 -12.59
N LEU A 143 -2.12 1.40 -12.33
CA LEU A 143 -1.22 0.30 -12.70
C LEU A 143 -0.90 0.32 -14.19
N LEU A 144 -1.92 0.35 -15.06
CA LEU A 144 -1.76 0.37 -16.52
C LEU A 144 -1.03 1.63 -17.00
N SER A 145 -1.27 2.78 -16.35
CA SER A 145 -0.55 4.02 -16.62
C SER A 145 0.94 3.90 -16.31
N VAL A 146 1.29 3.30 -15.17
CA VAL A 146 2.68 3.05 -14.77
C VAL A 146 3.36 2.10 -15.75
N VAL A 147 2.72 0.97 -16.10
CA VAL A 147 3.26 0.02 -17.09
C VAL A 147 3.54 0.73 -18.42
N ARG A 148 2.58 1.49 -18.94
CA ARG A 148 2.72 2.24 -20.19
C ARG A 148 3.89 3.23 -20.15
N SER A 149 4.01 3.97 -19.04
CA SER A 149 5.09 4.92 -18.87
C SER A 149 6.45 4.24 -18.88
N LEU A 150 6.61 3.15 -18.13
CA LEU A 150 7.88 2.42 -18.04
C LEU A 150 8.26 1.75 -19.38
N LEU A 151 7.30 1.19 -20.10
CA LEU A 151 7.51 0.63 -21.45
C LEU A 151 7.97 1.70 -22.43
N SER A 152 7.47 2.93 -22.31
CA SER A 152 7.88 4.08 -23.12
C SER A 152 9.15 4.76 -22.59
N LYS A 153 9.81 4.18 -21.56
CA LYS A 153 11.00 4.76 -20.90
C LYS A 153 10.74 6.15 -20.30
N ALA A 154 9.49 6.47 -20.03
CA ALA A 154 9.09 7.69 -19.34
C ALA A 154 8.99 7.46 -17.83
N ARG A 155 9.17 8.52 -17.04
CA ARG A 155 8.93 8.46 -15.61
C ARG A 155 7.42 8.39 -15.34
N PRO A 156 6.91 7.41 -14.60
CA PRO A 156 5.51 7.40 -14.20
C PRO A 156 5.15 8.65 -13.40
N ALA A 157 3.95 9.17 -13.62
CA ALA A 157 3.40 10.30 -12.89
C ALA A 157 1.98 9.96 -12.46
N LEU A 158 1.79 9.72 -11.16
CA LEU A 158 0.49 9.52 -10.55
C LEU A 158 0.11 10.76 -9.72
N PRO A 159 -1.18 11.09 -9.63
CA PRO A 159 -1.66 12.15 -8.75
C PRO A 159 -1.29 11.86 -7.29
N SER A 160 -0.84 12.88 -6.56
CA SER A 160 -0.41 12.74 -5.16
C SER A 160 -1.15 13.66 -4.20
N HIS A 161 -2.06 14.49 -4.71
CA HIS A 161 -2.90 15.39 -3.92
C HIS A 161 -3.94 14.62 -3.09
N SER A 162 -4.57 15.30 -2.13
CA SER A 162 -5.51 14.66 -1.22
C SER A 162 -6.80 14.18 -1.91
N VAL A 163 -7.42 13.11 -1.36
CA VAL A 163 -8.75 12.60 -1.77
C VAL A 163 -9.82 13.69 -1.77
N CYS A 164 -9.65 14.74 -0.96
CA CYS A 164 -10.59 15.87 -0.93
C CYS A 164 -10.76 16.53 -2.30
N MET A 165 -9.75 16.52 -3.15
CA MET A 165 -9.85 17.07 -4.50
C MET A 165 -10.80 16.26 -5.39
N GLU A 166 -10.68 14.92 -5.36
CA GLU A 166 -11.62 14.03 -6.07
C GLU A 166 -13.03 14.14 -5.50
N CYS A 167 -13.15 14.17 -4.18
CA CYS A 167 -14.40 14.32 -3.46
C CYS A 167 -15.16 15.58 -3.91
N LYS A 168 -14.46 16.71 -4.01
CA LYS A 168 -15.02 17.98 -4.50
C LYS A 168 -15.38 17.92 -5.99
N ARG A 169 -14.52 17.34 -6.84
CA ARG A 169 -14.81 17.18 -8.28
C ARG A 169 -16.05 16.35 -8.55
N ARG A 170 -16.37 15.39 -7.67
CA ARG A 170 -17.59 14.58 -7.73
C ARG A 170 -18.83 15.29 -7.18
N GLY A 171 -18.70 16.47 -6.59
CA GLY A 171 -19.80 17.17 -5.93
C GLY A 171 -20.27 16.49 -4.64
N ASN A 172 -19.45 15.65 -4.02
CA ASN A 172 -19.81 14.96 -2.79
C ASN A 172 -20.01 15.96 -1.64
N VAL A 173 -21.04 15.73 -0.85
CA VAL A 173 -21.21 16.45 0.44
C VAL A 173 -20.11 15.98 1.40
N CYS A 174 -19.39 16.92 1.99
CA CYS A 174 -18.32 16.59 2.93
C CYS A 174 -18.90 15.97 4.20
N VAL A 175 -18.58 14.70 4.44
CA VAL A 175 -19.09 13.93 5.59
C VAL A 175 -18.60 14.49 6.93
N VAL A 176 -17.43 15.15 6.95
CA VAL A 176 -16.90 15.84 8.14
C VAL A 176 -17.80 17.01 8.52
N VAL A 177 -18.14 17.86 7.54
CA VAL A 177 -18.95 19.06 7.79
C VAL A 177 -20.41 18.73 8.04
N ALA A 178 -20.98 17.83 7.23
CA ALA A 178 -22.41 17.53 7.29
C ALA A 178 -22.82 16.63 8.45
N ARG A 179 -21.90 15.77 8.96
CA ARG A 179 -22.25 14.71 9.94
C ARG A 179 -21.22 14.52 11.04
N ALA A 180 -20.19 15.35 11.10
CA ALA A 180 -19.04 15.15 11.99
C ALA A 180 -18.42 13.73 11.86
N GLU A 181 -18.55 13.10 10.67
CA GLU A 181 -18.00 11.77 10.39
C GLU A 181 -16.48 11.88 10.22
N PRO A 182 -15.70 11.12 10.98
CA PRO A 182 -14.24 11.13 10.85
C PRO A 182 -13.77 10.66 9.49
N CYS A 183 -12.88 11.43 8.86
CA CYS A 183 -12.43 11.18 7.50
C CYS A 183 -10.94 11.45 7.33
N LEU A 184 -10.14 10.45 6.91
CA LEU A 184 -8.72 10.63 6.60
C LEU A 184 -8.46 11.26 5.22
N GLY A 185 -9.51 11.62 4.46
CA GLY A 185 -9.38 12.23 3.14
C GLY A 185 -8.41 13.40 3.02
N PRO A 186 -8.34 14.34 4.00
CA PRO A 186 -7.41 15.45 3.96
C PRO A 186 -5.93 15.07 3.93
N VAL A 187 -5.57 13.92 4.49
CA VAL A 187 -4.18 13.44 4.59
C VAL A 187 -3.91 12.21 3.72
N THR A 188 -4.90 11.74 2.97
CA THR A 188 -4.81 10.55 2.12
C THR A 188 -4.65 10.94 0.67
N ARG A 189 -3.71 10.30 -0.03
CA ARG A 189 -3.49 10.42 -1.47
C ARG A 189 -4.74 10.00 -2.26
N THR A 190 -5.00 10.71 -3.33
CA THR A 190 -6.00 10.40 -4.35
C THR A 190 -5.69 9.11 -5.12
N GLY A 191 -6.59 8.66 -5.98
CA GLY A 191 -6.46 7.47 -6.85
C GLY A 191 -7.69 6.55 -6.82
N CYS A 192 -8.43 6.55 -5.69
CA CYS A 192 -9.65 5.73 -5.54
C CYS A 192 -10.94 6.39 -6.06
N GLY A 193 -10.86 7.58 -6.65
CA GLY A 193 -12.04 8.34 -7.07
C GLY A 193 -12.94 8.76 -5.91
N ALA A 194 -12.42 8.96 -4.70
CA ALA A 194 -13.16 9.31 -3.49
C ALA A 194 -14.32 8.33 -3.17
N LEU A 195 -14.09 7.02 -3.38
CA LEU A 195 -15.11 5.97 -3.28
C LEU A 195 -15.90 6.04 -1.97
N CYS A 196 -15.21 6.04 -0.81
CA CYS A 196 -15.88 6.05 0.49
C CYS A 196 -16.77 7.30 0.70
N PRO A 197 -16.30 8.54 0.45
CA PRO A 197 -17.14 9.73 0.55
C PRO A 197 -18.34 9.73 -0.41
N THR A 198 -18.20 9.16 -1.60
CA THR A 198 -19.31 9.01 -2.55
C THR A 198 -20.47 8.19 -1.99
N PHE A 199 -20.16 7.22 -1.13
CA PHE A 199 -21.16 6.42 -0.40
C PHE A 199 -21.37 6.91 1.03
N ASN A 200 -21.14 8.20 1.28
CA ASN A 200 -21.39 8.85 2.57
C ASN A 200 -20.61 8.25 3.75
N ARG A 201 -19.39 7.79 3.54
CA ARG A 201 -18.48 7.25 4.58
C ARG A 201 -17.18 8.06 4.61
N GLY A 202 -16.59 8.20 5.79
CA GLY A 202 -15.27 8.79 5.93
C GLY A 202 -14.18 7.97 5.20
N CYS A 203 -13.14 8.63 4.70
CA CYS A 203 -12.00 7.96 4.10
C CYS A 203 -11.22 7.16 5.16
N TYR A 204 -10.78 5.95 4.80
CA TYR A 204 -10.01 5.05 5.67
C TYR A 204 -8.48 5.11 5.45
N GLY A 205 -8.01 5.97 4.54
CA GLY A 205 -6.57 6.13 4.33
C GLY A 205 -5.89 5.04 3.49
N CYS A 206 -6.64 4.23 2.73
CA CYS A 206 -6.09 3.06 2.05
C CYS A 206 -5.11 3.38 0.91
N PHE A 207 -5.12 4.60 0.36
CA PHE A 207 -4.19 5.05 -0.67
C PHE A 207 -2.93 5.74 -0.11
N GLY A 208 -2.71 5.66 1.21
CA GLY A 208 -1.51 6.19 1.86
C GLY A 208 -1.44 7.71 1.92
N PRO A 209 -0.28 8.28 2.27
CA PRO A 209 -0.15 9.71 2.55
C PRO A 209 -0.22 10.57 1.27
N ALA A 210 -0.94 11.68 1.32
CA ALA A 210 -0.84 12.72 0.33
C ALA A 210 0.49 13.47 0.49
N ASP A 211 1.08 13.95 -0.62
CA ASP A 211 2.38 14.64 -0.57
C ASP A 211 2.29 16.00 0.16
N ASP A 212 1.13 16.65 0.08
CA ASP A 212 0.82 17.95 0.69
C ASP A 212 0.09 17.85 2.04
N GLN A 213 0.12 16.68 2.69
CA GLN A 213 -0.58 16.45 3.96
C GLN A 213 -0.07 17.35 5.09
N ASN A 214 -1.00 17.86 5.91
CA ASN A 214 -0.71 18.58 7.15
C ASN A 214 -1.25 17.81 8.35
N MET A 215 -0.39 17.00 8.97
CA MET A 215 -0.77 16.12 10.08
C MET A 215 -1.17 16.90 11.33
N GLU A 216 -0.53 18.02 11.61
CA GLU A 216 -0.87 18.85 12.78
C GLU A 216 -2.30 19.44 12.65
N SER A 217 -2.61 20.01 11.48
CA SER A 217 -3.96 20.51 11.19
C SER A 217 -4.99 19.38 11.21
N PHE A 218 -4.62 18.19 10.73
CA PHE A 218 -5.48 17.02 10.73
C PHE A 218 -5.80 16.53 12.16
N VAL A 219 -4.83 16.50 13.06
CA VAL A 219 -5.05 16.16 14.49
C VAL A 219 -6.00 17.16 15.15
N ARG A 220 -5.82 18.47 14.87
CA ARG A 220 -6.77 19.50 15.36
C ARG A 220 -8.19 19.29 14.83
N LEU A 221 -8.33 18.87 13.56
CA LEU A 221 -9.62 18.53 12.97
C LEU A 221 -10.29 17.34 13.70
N LEU A 222 -9.54 16.27 13.98
CA LEU A 222 -10.04 15.13 14.74
C LEU A 222 -10.49 15.55 16.15
N ALA A 223 -9.69 16.36 16.84
CA ALA A 223 -10.02 16.87 18.17
C ALA A 223 -11.28 17.72 18.16
N ALA A 224 -11.48 18.57 17.15
CA ALA A 224 -12.71 19.36 16.98
C ALA A 224 -13.96 18.49 16.74
N GLN A 225 -13.78 17.25 16.30
CA GLN A 225 -14.84 16.25 16.16
C GLN A 225 -15.03 15.38 17.42
N GLY A 226 -14.34 15.70 18.52
CA GLY A 226 -14.35 14.90 19.74
C GLY A 226 -13.54 13.61 19.68
N ILE A 227 -12.72 13.40 18.63
CA ILE A 227 -11.88 12.22 18.45
C ILE A 227 -10.50 12.53 18.99
N THR A 228 -10.19 11.97 20.14
CA THR A 228 -8.92 12.22 20.86
C THR A 228 -8.30 10.92 21.32
N GLY A 229 -7.06 11.00 21.78
CA GLY A 229 -6.42 9.91 22.46
C GLY A 229 -6.38 8.60 21.68
N ALA A 230 -6.84 7.53 22.30
CA ALA A 230 -6.78 6.19 21.72
C ALA A 230 -7.57 6.04 20.40
N ASP A 231 -8.66 6.80 20.23
CA ASP A 231 -9.46 6.76 19.00
C ASP A 231 -8.71 7.38 17.81
N ALA A 232 -8.02 8.50 18.04
CA ALA A 232 -7.17 9.13 17.04
C ALA A 232 -6.01 8.20 16.64
N VAL A 233 -5.36 7.57 17.63
CA VAL A 233 -4.30 6.58 17.40
C VAL A 233 -4.80 5.41 16.56
N ARG A 234 -5.96 4.80 16.91
CA ARG A 234 -6.53 3.68 16.14
C ARG A 234 -6.82 4.05 14.69
N ARG A 235 -7.28 5.28 14.41
CA ARG A 235 -7.55 5.74 13.05
C ARG A 235 -6.29 5.92 12.24
N LEU A 236 -5.24 6.48 12.83
CA LEU A 236 -3.96 6.67 12.16
C LEU A 236 -3.21 5.34 11.95
N ARG A 237 -3.31 4.40 12.91
CA ARG A 237 -2.69 3.06 12.79
C ARG A 237 -3.50 2.07 11.96
N GLY A 238 -4.24 2.53 10.94
CA GLY A 238 -4.97 1.69 10.00
C GLY A 238 -4.09 1.03 8.94
N ILE A 239 -4.63 0.91 7.73
CA ILE A 239 -4.03 0.17 6.60
C ILE A 239 -2.60 0.64 6.27
N ASN A 240 -2.35 1.96 6.29
CA ASN A 240 -1.05 2.57 6.03
C ASN A 240 -0.42 3.18 7.30
N GLY A 241 -0.80 2.70 8.48
CA GLY A 241 -0.43 3.31 9.74
C GLY A 241 1.07 3.31 10.05
N TYR A 242 1.84 2.43 9.44
CA TYR A 242 3.29 2.37 9.63
C TYR A 242 4.07 3.38 8.78
N VAL A 243 3.44 4.08 7.85
CA VAL A 243 4.05 5.19 7.11
C VAL A 243 4.51 6.26 8.10
N ARG A 244 5.73 6.74 7.89
CA ARG A 244 6.44 7.62 8.83
C ARG A 244 5.60 8.78 9.38
N PRO A 245 4.95 9.64 8.58
CA PRO A 245 4.19 10.78 9.11
C PRO A 245 3.02 10.37 10.01
N TRP A 246 2.30 9.29 9.64
CA TRP A 246 1.15 8.80 10.40
C TRP A 246 1.61 8.07 11.67
N ARG A 247 2.66 7.26 11.57
CA ARG A 247 3.26 6.56 12.69
C ARG A 247 3.76 7.54 13.76
N GLU A 248 4.58 8.51 13.37
CA GLU A 248 5.14 9.51 14.28
C GLU A 248 4.03 10.31 14.99
N THR A 249 2.99 10.70 14.26
CA THR A 249 1.82 11.40 14.82
C THR A 249 1.06 10.51 15.80
N ALA A 250 0.76 9.27 15.43
CA ALA A 250 0.05 8.33 16.31
C ALA A 250 0.87 8.00 17.58
N ASP A 251 2.18 7.86 17.44
CA ASP A 251 3.07 7.57 18.58
C ASP A 251 3.19 8.78 19.52
N ALA A 252 3.20 10.02 18.97
CA ALA A 252 3.18 11.24 19.76
C ALA A 252 1.89 11.35 20.59
N ILE A 253 0.71 11.14 19.95
CA ILE A 253 -0.58 11.11 20.65
C ILE A 253 -0.59 10.00 21.72
N GLY A 254 -0.11 8.80 21.38
CA GLY A 254 -0.09 7.66 22.30
C GLY A 254 0.74 7.88 23.58
N LYS A 255 1.80 8.71 23.50
CA LYS A 255 2.61 9.08 24.67
C LYS A 255 1.89 10.03 25.64
N THR A 256 0.94 10.83 25.15
CA THR A 256 0.17 11.77 25.98
C THR A 256 -1.00 11.11 26.71
N ILE A 257 -1.32 9.86 26.38
CA ILE A 257 -2.44 9.10 26.97
C ILE A 257 -1.99 8.26 28.17
N LYS A 258 -0.70 7.99 28.28
CA LYS A 258 -0.08 7.27 29.41
C LYS A 258 0.20 8.21 30.56
#